data_4beefd8f7e08d374743690490a30aec3
#
_entry.id   4beefd8f7e08d374743690490a30aec3
#
_cell.length_a   1.000
_cell.length_b   1.000
_cell.length_c   1.000
_cell.angle_alpha   90.00
_cell.angle_beta   90.00
_cell.angle_gamma   90.00
#
_symmetry.space_group_name_H-M   'P 1'
#
loop_
_entity.id
_entity.type
_entity.pdbx_description
1 polymer ?
#
loop_
_entity_poly.entity_id
_entity_poly.type
_entity_poly.pdbx_seq_one_letter_code
_entity_poly.pdbx_strand_id
1 'polypeptide(L)'
;KKDEVVSRSMITLDCDSLEPSFFEEYENGHVYESILYTTHTHLPESARVRLLIPFTRNVTPEEYNAVIRYLASDLGMEKVDPCSFLANQIMYWPTCPSDGEYICTRYKGEWLDPDVFLEAHPDWKDPTTLPLHFSEKEQQSREHKKHEDPLTKDGIVGTFCRAYGMEETIRTFLSDVYEETSVPGRWTYTPGESAAGLVVYDDKFAYSHHATDPAGGMLLNAF
;
A
#
# COMPACT_ATOMS: atom_id res chain seq x y z
N LYS A 1 -15.13 2.31 3.84
CA LYS A 1 -14.27 1.15 4.17
C LYS A 1 -13.24 0.94 3.06
N LYS A 2 -12.22 0.08 3.31
CA LYS A 2 -11.15 -0.20 2.34
C LYS A 2 -11.68 -0.79 1.04
N ASP A 3 -12.65 -1.66 1.14
CA ASP A 3 -13.37 -2.37 0.08
C ASP A 3 -14.45 -1.55 -0.64
N GLU A 4 -14.70 -0.31 -0.21
CA GLU A 4 -15.75 0.55 -0.78
C GLU A 4 -15.17 1.61 -1.75
N VAL A 5 -13.83 1.68 -1.91
CA VAL A 5 -13.21 2.61 -2.85
C VAL A 5 -13.33 2.07 -4.26
N VAL A 6 -13.98 2.86 -5.12
CA VAL A 6 -14.20 2.48 -6.53
C VAL A 6 -12.99 2.89 -7.38
N SER A 7 -12.50 4.13 -7.21
CA SER A 7 -11.38 4.65 -7.98
C SER A 7 -10.72 5.86 -7.34
N ARG A 8 -9.53 6.20 -7.84
CA ARG A 8 -8.80 7.42 -7.52
C ARG A 8 -8.48 8.19 -8.79
N SER A 9 -8.54 9.52 -8.73
CA SER A 9 -8.23 10.41 -9.86
C SER A 9 -6.87 11.10 -9.75
N MET A 10 -6.18 10.94 -8.62
CA MET A 10 -4.87 11.53 -8.36
C MET A 10 -4.10 10.74 -7.31
N ILE A 11 -2.78 10.84 -7.38
CA ILE A 11 -1.87 10.47 -6.29
C ILE A 11 -1.96 11.52 -5.20
N THR A 12 -1.90 11.07 -3.95
CA THR A 12 -1.78 11.93 -2.77
C THR A 12 -0.71 11.35 -1.85
N LEU A 13 0.48 11.94 -1.87
CA LEU A 13 1.60 11.54 -1.00
C LEU A 13 1.70 12.50 0.18
N ASP A 14 1.72 11.96 1.38
CA ASP A 14 2.05 12.68 2.61
C ASP A 14 3.54 12.44 2.91
N CYS A 15 4.34 13.48 2.91
CA CYS A 15 5.78 13.39 3.09
C CYS A 15 6.19 14.14 4.35
N ASP A 16 6.88 13.43 5.23
CA ASP A 16 7.26 13.92 6.54
C ASP A 16 8.78 14.01 6.71
N SER A 17 9.20 14.95 7.56
CA SER A 17 10.60 15.09 7.98
C SER A 17 11.60 15.28 6.82
N LEU A 18 11.19 16.06 5.83
CA LEU A 18 12.00 16.35 4.67
C LEU A 18 13.05 17.41 5.00
N GLU A 19 14.24 17.24 4.40
CA GLU A 19 15.28 18.29 4.44
C GLU A 19 14.84 19.52 3.65
N PRO A 20 15.29 20.72 4.00
CA PRO A 20 14.95 21.95 3.29
C PRO A 20 15.30 21.92 1.79
N SER A 21 16.32 21.15 1.39
CA SER A 21 16.73 20.96 -0.01
C SER A 21 15.66 20.28 -0.86
N PHE A 22 14.71 19.58 -0.25
CA PHE A 22 13.67 18.83 -0.97
C PHE A 22 12.87 19.69 -1.96
N PHE A 23 12.58 20.93 -1.60
CA PHE A 23 11.81 21.83 -2.50
C PHE A 23 12.58 22.11 -3.79
N GLU A 24 13.88 22.40 -3.70
CA GLU A 24 14.75 22.64 -4.87
C GLU A 24 14.97 21.33 -5.65
N GLU A 25 15.22 20.23 -4.96
CA GLU A 25 15.37 18.90 -5.58
C GLU A 25 14.10 18.53 -6.37
N TYR A 26 12.93 18.73 -5.78
CA TYR A 26 11.66 18.44 -6.42
C TYR A 26 11.41 19.37 -7.62
N GLU A 27 11.67 20.67 -7.49
CA GLU A 27 11.54 21.64 -8.59
C GLU A 27 12.39 21.28 -9.80
N ASN A 28 13.62 20.81 -9.57
CA ASN A 28 14.54 20.43 -10.63
C ASN A 28 14.30 19.03 -11.21
N GLY A 29 13.65 18.14 -10.47
CA GLY A 29 13.49 16.73 -10.82
C GLY A 29 12.08 16.27 -11.15
N HIS A 30 11.04 17.09 -10.89
CA HIS A 30 9.66 16.68 -11.15
C HIS A 30 9.39 16.47 -12.64
N VAL A 31 8.61 15.45 -12.97
CA VAL A 31 8.23 15.10 -14.33
C VAL A 31 6.76 15.44 -14.58
N TYR A 32 5.94 15.20 -13.58
CA TYR A 32 4.48 15.33 -13.70
C TYR A 32 3.98 16.67 -13.20
N GLU A 33 2.85 17.13 -13.79
CA GLU A 33 2.09 18.21 -13.18
C GLU A 33 1.74 17.85 -11.75
N SER A 34 1.99 18.77 -10.83
CA SER A 34 1.75 18.51 -9.42
C SER A 34 1.48 19.77 -8.62
N ILE A 35 0.84 19.59 -7.48
CA ILE A 35 0.71 20.62 -6.44
C ILE A 35 1.39 20.07 -5.19
N LEU A 36 2.31 20.85 -4.66
CA LEU A 36 2.96 20.59 -3.39
C LEU A 36 2.54 21.67 -2.41
N TYR A 37 2.07 21.28 -1.23
CA TYR A 37 1.77 22.23 -0.16
C TYR A 37 2.21 21.71 1.20
N THR A 38 2.55 22.65 2.10
CA THR A 38 2.94 22.33 3.48
C THR A 38 1.73 21.96 4.33
N THR A 39 1.89 21.01 5.25
CA THR A 39 0.83 20.57 6.18
C THR A 39 0.84 21.39 7.48
N HIS A 40 -0.17 21.21 8.34
CA HIS A 40 -0.37 22.02 9.55
C HIS A 40 0.84 22.04 10.52
N THR A 41 1.59 20.95 10.57
CA THR A 41 2.74 20.78 11.48
C THR A 41 4.09 20.97 10.77
N HIS A 42 4.08 21.61 9.60
CA HIS A 42 5.31 21.95 8.87
C HIS A 42 6.20 22.87 9.68
N LEU A 43 7.51 22.60 9.63
CA LEU A 43 8.58 23.46 10.16
C LEU A 43 9.63 23.64 9.06
N PRO A 44 10.26 24.83 8.96
CA PRO A 44 11.27 25.06 7.93
C PRO A 44 12.46 24.09 7.98
N GLU A 45 12.87 23.70 9.18
CA GLU A 45 13.97 22.75 9.41
C GLU A 45 13.60 21.28 9.27
N SER A 46 12.31 20.97 9.25
CA SER A 46 11.77 19.61 9.08
C SER A 46 10.47 19.69 8.31
N ALA A 47 10.59 19.77 6.99
CA ALA A 47 9.45 20.05 6.15
C ALA A 47 8.46 18.89 6.15
N ARG A 48 7.17 19.26 6.18
CA ARG A 48 6.04 18.34 6.03
C ARG A 48 5.18 18.82 4.90
N VAL A 49 5.09 18.03 3.86
CA VAL A 49 4.38 18.43 2.63
C VAL A 49 3.40 17.36 2.18
N ARG A 50 2.44 17.80 1.40
CA ARG A 50 1.57 16.92 0.66
C ARG A 50 1.72 17.17 -0.82
N LEU A 51 1.96 16.09 -1.56
CA LEU A 51 2.16 16.13 -3.00
C LEU A 51 0.94 15.52 -3.70
N LEU A 52 0.33 16.27 -4.60
CA LEU A 52 -0.81 15.84 -5.42
C LEU A 52 -0.36 15.75 -6.88
N ILE A 53 -0.57 14.60 -7.53
CA ILE A 53 -0.26 14.36 -8.93
C ILE A 53 -1.53 13.85 -9.63
N PRO A 54 -2.11 14.57 -10.61
CA PRO A 54 -3.31 14.12 -11.29
C PRO A 54 -3.05 12.99 -12.27
N PHE A 55 -3.99 12.07 -12.38
CA PHE A 55 -3.99 11.03 -13.40
C PHE A 55 -4.73 11.48 -14.67
N THR A 56 -4.35 10.94 -15.83
CA THR A 56 -5.07 11.14 -17.10
C THR A 56 -6.43 10.43 -17.11
N ARG A 57 -6.61 9.37 -16.31
CA ARG A 57 -7.87 8.66 -16.07
C ARG A 57 -7.98 8.24 -14.60
N ASN A 58 -9.17 7.86 -14.18
CA ASN A 58 -9.33 7.21 -12.88
C ASN A 58 -8.62 5.84 -12.86
N VAL A 59 -8.05 5.50 -11.74
CA VAL A 59 -7.35 4.23 -11.48
C VAL A 59 -8.07 3.43 -10.40
N THR A 60 -7.98 2.10 -10.48
CA THR A 60 -8.49 1.21 -9.44
C THR A 60 -7.63 1.28 -8.18
N PRO A 61 -8.10 0.77 -7.02
CA PRO A 61 -7.30 0.72 -5.80
C PRO A 61 -5.98 -0.05 -5.95
N GLU A 62 -5.95 -1.11 -6.75
CA GLU A 62 -4.74 -1.88 -7.03
C GLU A 62 -3.76 -1.10 -7.90
N GLU A 63 -4.22 -0.50 -8.99
CA GLU A 63 -3.41 0.39 -9.83
C GLU A 63 -2.85 1.55 -8.99
N TYR A 64 -3.70 2.18 -8.15
CA TYR A 64 -3.27 3.24 -7.23
C TYR A 64 -2.15 2.78 -6.31
N ASN A 65 -2.33 1.62 -5.67
CA ASN A 65 -1.33 1.06 -4.74
C ASN A 65 0.00 0.79 -5.44
N ALA A 66 -0.03 0.27 -6.66
CA ALA A 66 1.19 0.02 -7.45
C ALA A 66 1.89 1.34 -7.82
N VAL A 67 1.17 2.26 -8.46
CA VAL A 67 1.74 3.54 -8.93
C VAL A 67 2.33 4.35 -7.78
N ILE A 68 1.60 4.48 -6.66
CA ILE A 68 2.06 5.29 -5.53
C ILE A 68 3.30 4.72 -4.86
N ARG A 69 3.46 3.37 -4.81
CA ARG A 69 4.64 2.72 -4.23
C ARG A 69 5.88 2.89 -5.09
N TYR A 70 5.75 2.80 -6.41
CA TYR A 70 6.87 3.08 -7.31
C TYR A 70 7.28 4.55 -7.23
N LEU A 71 6.33 5.49 -7.27
CA LEU A 71 6.63 6.91 -7.09
C LEU A 71 7.28 7.23 -5.73
N ALA A 72 6.80 6.59 -4.65
CA ALA A 72 7.42 6.74 -3.33
C ALA A 72 8.84 6.18 -3.30
N SER A 73 9.09 5.09 -4.03
CA SER A 73 10.44 4.53 -4.17
C SER A 73 11.38 5.49 -4.88
N ASP A 74 10.90 6.17 -5.93
CA ASP A 74 11.69 7.15 -6.69
C ASP A 74 11.97 8.43 -5.89
N LEU A 75 11.02 8.87 -5.05
CA LEU A 75 11.18 10.04 -4.16
C LEU A 75 12.05 9.75 -2.92
N GLY A 76 12.24 8.49 -2.60
CA GLY A 76 12.79 8.01 -1.33
C GLY A 76 11.69 7.52 -0.41
N MET A 77 11.55 6.20 -0.32
CA MET A 77 10.47 5.52 0.42
C MET A 77 10.38 5.97 1.88
N GLU A 78 11.52 6.30 2.50
CA GLU A 78 11.62 6.76 3.89
C GLU A 78 11.03 8.15 4.14
N LYS A 79 10.83 8.92 3.08
CA LYS A 79 10.26 10.28 3.14
C LYS A 79 8.73 10.28 3.13
N VAL A 80 8.11 9.14 2.82
CA VAL A 80 6.66 9.02 2.58
C VAL A 80 5.98 8.33 3.74
N ASP A 81 4.86 8.90 4.23
CA ASP A 81 4.00 8.21 5.20
C ASP A 81 3.30 7.02 4.51
N PRO A 82 3.47 5.78 5.00
CA PRO A 82 2.86 4.58 4.41
C PRO A 82 1.33 4.61 4.39
N CYS A 83 0.68 5.45 5.18
CA CYS A 83 -0.78 5.67 5.07
C CYS A 83 -1.18 6.17 3.68
N SER A 84 -0.28 6.84 2.95
CA SER A 84 -0.50 7.30 1.58
C SER A 84 -0.76 6.16 0.59
N PHE A 85 -0.27 4.94 0.87
CA PHE A 85 -0.46 3.77 0.00
C PHE A 85 -1.89 3.21 0.04
N LEU A 86 -2.69 3.64 1.02
CA LEU A 86 -4.07 3.20 1.15
C LEU A 86 -4.99 4.04 0.25
N ALA A 87 -5.66 3.40 -0.71
CA ALA A 87 -6.57 4.09 -1.61
C ALA A 87 -7.75 4.79 -0.87
N ASN A 88 -8.11 4.33 0.32
CA ASN A 88 -9.16 4.93 1.17
C ASN A 88 -8.64 5.98 2.15
N GLN A 89 -7.35 6.34 2.11
CA GLN A 89 -6.80 7.37 2.98
C GLN A 89 -7.44 8.73 2.70
N ILE A 90 -7.94 9.35 3.75
CA ILE A 90 -8.49 10.70 3.71
C ILE A 90 -7.36 11.71 3.89
N MET A 91 -7.30 12.69 2.99
CA MET A 91 -6.39 13.82 3.08
C MET A 91 -7.17 15.07 3.49
N TYR A 92 -6.74 15.73 4.56
CA TYR A 92 -7.35 16.98 5.01
C TYR A 92 -6.93 18.13 4.09
N TRP A 93 -7.79 19.14 4.01
CA TRP A 93 -7.46 20.41 3.36
C TRP A 93 -6.21 21.04 4.00
N PRO A 94 -5.42 21.79 3.21
CA PRO A 94 -4.27 22.48 3.77
C PRO A 94 -4.70 23.46 4.86
N THR A 95 -3.97 23.43 5.96
CA THR A 95 -4.13 24.34 7.09
C THR A 95 -2.76 24.77 7.58
N CYS A 96 -2.67 25.97 8.16
CA CYS A 96 -1.46 26.53 8.71
C CYS A 96 -1.77 27.20 10.05
N PRO A 97 -0.94 27.04 11.10
CA PRO A 97 -1.03 27.86 12.30
C PRO A 97 -0.87 29.34 11.97
N SER A 98 -1.39 30.23 12.83
CA SER A 98 -1.32 31.68 12.62
C SER A 98 0.12 32.24 12.59
N ASP A 99 1.05 31.53 13.21
CA ASP A 99 2.48 31.84 13.30
C ASP A 99 3.35 30.86 12.47
N GLY A 100 2.70 29.99 11.68
CA GLY A 100 3.36 29.00 10.82
C GLY A 100 3.67 29.53 9.43
N GLU A 101 4.50 28.82 8.70
CA GLU A 101 4.82 29.07 7.31
C GLU A 101 3.94 28.19 6.40
N TYR A 102 3.33 28.78 5.37
CA TYR A 102 2.55 28.06 4.37
C TYR A 102 3.15 28.25 2.98
N ILE A 103 3.57 27.15 2.39
CA ILE A 103 4.07 27.10 1.02
C ILE A 103 3.06 26.28 0.19
N CYS A 104 2.70 26.77 -0.98
CA CYS A 104 1.89 26.04 -1.94
C CYS A 104 2.39 26.36 -3.36
N THR A 105 2.93 25.39 -4.03
CA THR A 105 3.51 25.56 -5.37
C THR A 105 2.88 24.59 -6.34
N ARG A 106 2.54 25.07 -7.52
CA ARG A 106 2.14 24.24 -8.67
C ARG A 106 3.33 24.10 -9.60
N TYR A 107 3.71 22.87 -9.84
CA TYR A 107 4.72 22.49 -10.82
C TYR A 107 4.04 22.05 -12.11
N LYS A 108 4.45 22.63 -13.23
CA LYS A 108 3.87 22.33 -14.54
C LYS A 108 4.51 21.09 -15.14
N GLY A 109 3.72 20.21 -15.70
CA GLY A 109 4.14 18.98 -16.34
C GLY A 109 2.97 18.32 -17.05
N GLU A 110 3.18 17.11 -17.53
CA GLU A 110 2.09 16.28 -18.05
C GLU A 110 1.38 15.56 -16.90
N TRP A 111 0.09 15.29 -17.06
CA TRP A 111 -0.63 14.43 -16.13
C TRP A 111 -0.06 13.01 -16.20
N LEU A 112 0.01 12.35 -15.06
CA LEU A 112 0.51 10.97 -15.00
C LEU A 112 -0.46 10.05 -15.75
N ASP A 113 0.03 9.45 -16.83
CA ASP A 113 -0.69 8.39 -17.53
C ASP A 113 -0.45 7.05 -16.84
N PRO A 114 -1.46 6.47 -16.17
CA PRO A 114 -1.27 5.24 -15.42
C PRO A 114 -1.00 4.03 -16.32
N ASP A 115 -1.50 4.03 -17.57
CA ASP A 115 -1.28 2.91 -18.50
C ASP A 115 0.19 2.85 -18.92
N VAL A 116 0.76 3.98 -19.33
CA VAL A 116 2.18 4.09 -19.68
C VAL A 116 3.08 3.79 -18.46
N PHE A 117 2.70 4.29 -17.29
CA PHE A 117 3.46 4.08 -16.06
C PHE A 117 3.49 2.59 -15.68
N LEU A 118 2.33 1.92 -15.69
CA LEU A 118 2.22 0.51 -15.32
C LEU A 118 2.81 -0.42 -16.37
N GLU A 119 2.79 -0.05 -17.66
CA GLU A 119 3.47 -0.80 -18.71
C GLU A 119 5.00 -0.85 -18.49
N ALA A 120 5.58 0.21 -17.94
CA ALA A 120 6.99 0.23 -17.55
C ALA A 120 7.31 -0.65 -16.32
N HIS A 121 6.28 -1.12 -15.59
CA HIS A 121 6.42 -1.96 -14.40
C HIS A 121 5.58 -3.25 -14.56
N PRO A 122 5.96 -4.19 -15.44
CA PRO A 122 5.09 -5.30 -15.87
C PRO A 122 4.66 -6.24 -14.73
N ASP A 123 5.43 -6.29 -13.65
CA ASP A 123 5.13 -7.15 -12.48
C ASP A 123 4.18 -6.50 -11.46
N TRP A 124 3.63 -5.31 -11.74
CA TRP A 124 2.79 -4.57 -10.80
C TRP A 124 1.54 -5.34 -10.31
N LYS A 125 1.07 -6.31 -11.12
CA LYS A 125 -0.08 -7.16 -10.76
C LYS A 125 0.23 -8.18 -9.69
N ASP A 126 1.50 -8.50 -9.45
CA ASP A 126 1.93 -9.29 -8.29
C ASP A 126 2.25 -8.35 -7.11
N PRO A 127 1.36 -8.17 -6.14
CA PRO A 127 1.54 -7.20 -5.07
C PRO A 127 2.71 -7.54 -4.13
N THR A 128 3.26 -8.75 -4.23
CA THR A 128 4.44 -9.15 -3.43
C THR A 128 5.76 -8.59 -3.98
N THR A 129 5.75 -8.12 -5.23
CA THR A 129 6.91 -7.49 -5.89
C THR A 129 6.98 -5.99 -5.66
N LEU A 130 5.89 -5.37 -5.20
CA LEU A 130 5.82 -3.93 -5.00
C LEU A 130 6.80 -3.45 -3.93
N PRO A 131 7.38 -2.23 -4.10
CA PRO A 131 8.22 -1.63 -3.08
C PRO A 131 7.51 -1.53 -1.73
N LEU A 132 8.15 -1.98 -0.66
CA LEU A 132 7.63 -1.93 0.70
C LEU A 132 8.34 -0.87 1.53
N HIS A 133 7.57 -0.10 2.29
CA HIS A 133 8.12 0.79 3.30
C HIS A 133 8.78 -0.02 4.44
N PHE A 134 9.83 0.52 5.05
CA PHE A 134 10.56 -0.18 6.11
C PHE A 134 9.67 -0.55 7.32
N SER A 135 8.71 0.32 7.67
CA SER A 135 7.76 0.04 8.77
C SER A 135 6.83 -1.14 8.47
N GLU A 136 6.45 -1.34 7.21
CA GLU A 136 5.65 -2.50 6.80
C GLU A 136 6.47 -3.79 6.93
N LYS A 137 7.75 -3.76 6.52
CA LYS A 137 8.68 -4.89 6.69
C LYS A 137 8.88 -5.24 8.16
N GLU A 138 9.05 -4.21 9.01
CA GLU A 138 9.16 -4.41 10.45
C GLU A 138 7.88 -4.97 11.07
N GLN A 139 6.72 -4.45 10.65
CA GLN A 139 5.43 -4.92 11.12
C GLN A 139 5.22 -6.39 10.74
N GLN A 140 5.45 -6.76 9.48
CA GLN A 140 5.39 -8.15 9.04
C GLN A 140 6.32 -9.06 9.87
N SER A 141 7.57 -8.62 10.09
CA SER A 141 8.53 -9.38 10.91
C SER A 141 8.09 -9.51 12.36
N ARG A 142 7.48 -8.48 12.94
CA ARG A 142 6.96 -8.52 14.33
C ARG A 142 5.73 -9.41 14.44
N GLU A 143 4.85 -9.39 13.46
CA GLU A 143 3.67 -10.26 13.41
C GLU A 143 4.09 -11.72 13.34
N HIS A 144 4.98 -12.08 12.41
CA HIS A 144 5.52 -13.45 12.34
C HIS A 144 6.14 -13.94 13.65
N LYS A 145 6.80 -13.05 14.42
CA LYS A 145 7.42 -13.42 15.72
C LYS A 145 6.43 -13.51 16.86
N LYS A 146 5.31 -12.81 16.82
CA LYS A 146 4.31 -12.75 17.90
C LYS A 146 3.25 -13.84 17.81
N HIS A 147 3.04 -14.39 16.63
CA HIS A 147 2.04 -15.44 16.44
C HIS A 147 2.56 -16.76 17.01
N GLU A 148 1.90 -17.23 18.07
CA GLU A 148 2.08 -18.59 18.57
C GLU A 148 1.64 -19.60 17.51
N ASP A 149 2.28 -20.75 17.47
CA ASP A 149 1.91 -21.85 16.57
C ASP A 149 0.43 -22.23 16.79
N PRO A 150 -0.44 -22.02 15.79
CA PRO A 150 -1.87 -22.30 15.95
C PRO A 150 -2.17 -23.76 16.26
N LEU A 151 -1.27 -24.68 15.92
CA LEU A 151 -1.43 -26.11 16.21
C LEU A 151 -1.27 -26.43 17.70
N THR A 152 -0.58 -25.58 18.47
CA THR A 152 -0.37 -25.75 19.92
C THR A 152 -1.47 -25.12 20.77
N LYS A 153 -2.37 -24.33 20.15
CA LYS A 153 -3.46 -23.67 20.88
C LYS A 153 -4.49 -24.66 21.37
N ASP A 154 -5.00 -24.39 22.57
CA ASP A 154 -6.13 -25.12 23.13
C ASP A 154 -7.47 -24.64 22.55
N GLY A 155 -8.52 -25.42 22.77
CA GLY A 155 -9.88 -25.06 22.38
C GLY A 155 -10.15 -25.20 20.87
N ILE A 156 -11.18 -24.48 20.41
CA ILE A 156 -11.71 -24.62 19.05
C ILE A 156 -10.70 -24.21 17.99
N VAL A 157 -9.91 -23.14 18.24
CA VAL A 157 -8.90 -22.65 17.29
C VAL A 157 -7.86 -23.71 16.99
N GLY A 158 -7.23 -24.27 18.02
CA GLY A 158 -6.21 -25.31 17.84
C GLY A 158 -6.78 -26.61 17.27
N THR A 159 -8.02 -26.97 17.68
CA THR A 159 -8.69 -28.15 17.13
C THR A 159 -8.95 -27.99 15.64
N PHE A 160 -9.43 -26.83 15.20
CA PHE A 160 -9.67 -26.54 13.78
C PHE A 160 -8.35 -26.54 12.98
N CYS A 161 -7.32 -25.80 13.45
CA CYS A 161 -6.03 -25.72 12.76
C CYS A 161 -5.27 -27.07 12.69
N ARG A 162 -5.54 -28.01 13.61
CA ARG A 162 -5.03 -29.39 13.50
C ARG A 162 -5.83 -30.26 12.56
N ALA A 163 -7.11 -29.93 12.34
CA ALA A 163 -7.99 -30.69 11.45
C ALA A 163 -7.85 -30.21 9.98
N TYR A 164 -7.62 -28.92 9.77
CA TYR A 164 -7.49 -28.30 8.46
C TYR A 164 -6.22 -27.44 8.43
N GLY A 165 -5.32 -27.75 7.47
CA GLY A 165 -4.22 -26.84 7.13
C GLY A 165 -4.74 -25.56 6.46
N MET A 166 -3.88 -24.56 6.32
CA MET A 166 -4.27 -23.27 5.73
C MET A 166 -4.73 -23.45 4.28
N GLU A 167 -3.99 -24.20 3.45
CA GLU A 167 -4.35 -24.43 2.06
C GLU A 167 -5.67 -25.21 1.93
N GLU A 168 -5.87 -26.25 2.78
CA GLU A 168 -7.11 -27.00 2.79
C GLU A 168 -8.30 -26.15 3.23
N THR A 169 -8.08 -25.23 4.18
CA THR A 169 -9.10 -24.26 4.61
C THR A 169 -9.51 -23.36 3.44
N ILE A 170 -8.55 -22.81 2.71
CA ILE A 170 -8.83 -21.96 1.56
C ILE A 170 -9.60 -22.73 0.50
N ARG A 171 -9.15 -23.94 0.12
CA ARG A 171 -9.82 -24.78 -0.88
C ARG A 171 -11.24 -25.17 -0.49
N THR A 172 -11.48 -25.44 0.81
CA THR A 172 -12.75 -25.98 1.29
C THR A 172 -13.78 -24.88 1.58
N PHE A 173 -13.37 -23.78 2.20
CA PHE A 173 -14.30 -22.80 2.75
C PHE A 173 -14.22 -21.42 2.06
N LEU A 174 -13.18 -21.16 1.26
CA LEU A 174 -12.93 -19.87 0.64
C LEU A 174 -12.69 -19.97 -0.87
N SER A 175 -13.11 -21.08 -1.50
CA SER A 175 -12.92 -21.32 -2.94
C SER A 175 -13.67 -20.34 -3.86
N ASP A 176 -14.66 -19.62 -3.35
CA ASP A 176 -15.37 -18.55 -4.03
C ASP A 176 -14.68 -17.17 -3.87
N VAL A 177 -13.70 -17.08 -2.96
CA VAL A 177 -12.98 -15.86 -2.64
C VAL A 177 -11.54 -15.87 -3.17
N TYR A 178 -10.90 -17.05 -3.13
CA TYR A 178 -9.50 -17.20 -3.56
C TYR A 178 -9.35 -18.31 -4.60
N GLU A 179 -8.57 -18.02 -5.63
CA GLU A 179 -8.20 -18.96 -6.68
C GLU A 179 -6.73 -19.37 -6.52
N GLU A 180 -6.47 -20.69 -6.62
CA GLU A 180 -5.11 -21.24 -6.53
C GLU A 180 -4.31 -20.87 -7.77
N THR A 181 -3.05 -20.49 -7.57
CA THR A 181 -2.16 -20.13 -8.67
C THR A 181 -1.23 -21.28 -9.04
N SER A 182 -0.51 -21.15 -10.16
CA SER A 182 0.54 -22.11 -10.54
C SER A 182 1.76 -22.11 -9.59
N VAL A 183 1.86 -21.10 -8.72
CA VAL A 183 2.95 -21.00 -7.74
C VAL A 183 2.49 -21.62 -6.43
N PRO A 184 3.14 -22.67 -5.93
CA PRO A 184 2.74 -23.35 -4.69
C PRO A 184 2.65 -22.36 -3.51
N GLY A 185 1.60 -22.49 -2.70
CA GLY A 185 1.36 -21.65 -1.52
C GLY A 185 0.94 -20.22 -1.85
N ARG A 186 0.56 -19.92 -3.11
CA ARG A 186 0.10 -18.58 -3.50
C ARG A 186 -1.30 -18.63 -4.12
N TRP A 187 -2.13 -17.66 -3.73
CA TRP A 187 -3.52 -17.57 -4.12
C TRP A 187 -3.87 -16.17 -4.59
N THR A 188 -4.82 -16.07 -5.50
CA THR A 188 -5.37 -14.80 -6.01
C THR A 188 -6.69 -14.50 -5.33
N TYR A 189 -6.84 -13.28 -4.82
CA TYR A 189 -8.13 -12.77 -4.34
C TYR A 189 -9.01 -12.42 -5.55
N THR A 190 -10.07 -13.18 -5.79
CA THR A 190 -10.86 -13.12 -7.03
C THR A 190 -11.63 -11.82 -7.25
N PRO A 191 -12.10 -11.08 -6.20
CA PRO A 191 -12.73 -9.78 -6.41
C PRO A 191 -11.74 -8.65 -6.74
N GLY A 192 -10.43 -8.85 -6.56
CA GLY A 192 -9.38 -7.89 -6.88
C GLY A 192 -8.85 -8.02 -8.30
N GLU A 193 -7.94 -7.13 -8.70
CA GLU A 193 -7.30 -7.13 -10.02
C GLU A 193 -5.85 -7.63 -9.98
N SER A 194 -5.25 -7.68 -8.81
CA SER A 194 -3.91 -8.20 -8.58
C SER A 194 -3.91 -9.73 -8.45
N ALA A 195 -2.79 -10.38 -8.76
CA ALA A 195 -2.68 -11.83 -8.80
C ALA A 195 -1.68 -12.36 -7.77
N ALA A 196 -1.90 -13.58 -7.29
CA ALA A 196 -0.95 -14.34 -6.46
C ALA A 196 -0.51 -13.64 -5.15
N GLY A 197 -1.31 -12.71 -4.64
CA GLY A 197 -0.95 -11.87 -3.50
C GLY A 197 -1.23 -12.46 -2.12
N LEU A 198 -2.03 -13.52 -2.01
CA LEU A 198 -2.16 -14.27 -0.76
C LEU A 198 -1.05 -15.32 -0.70
N VAL A 199 -0.24 -15.27 0.33
CA VAL A 199 0.92 -16.15 0.55
C VAL A 199 0.70 -17.00 1.79
N VAL A 200 0.80 -18.32 1.64
CA VAL A 200 0.69 -19.30 2.74
C VAL A 200 2.08 -19.65 3.27
N TYR A 201 2.22 -19.66 4.59
CA TYR A 201 3.47 -19.96 5.29
C TYR A 201 3.30 -21.22 6.16
N ASP A 202 4.13 -22.23 5.91
CA ASP A 202 4.19 -23.50 6.64
C ASP A 202 2.84 -24.23 6.77
N ASP A 203 1.90 -23.96 5.86
CA ASP A 203 0.49 -24.43 5.91
C ASP A 203 -0.24 -24.09 7.24
N LYS A 204 0.25 -23.07 7.95
CA LYS A 204 -0.28 -22.62 9.24
C LYS A 204 -0.84 -21.21 9.21
N PHE A 205 -0.25 -20.35 8.40
CA PHE A 205 -0.59 -18.94 8.31
C PHE A 205 -0.76 -18.52 6.85
N ALA A 206 -1.55 -17.48 6.64
CA ALA A 206 -1.62 -16.76 5.38
C ALA A 206 -1.49 -15.26 5.62
N TYR A 207 -0.88 -14.57 4.66
CA TYR A 207 -0.79 -13.11 4.62
C TYR A 207 -1.19 -12.62 3.24
N SER A 208 -2.15 -11.71 3.18
CA SER A 208 -2.60 -11.15 1.91
C SER A 208 -1.94 -9.78 1.66
N HIS A 209 -1.31 -9.65 0.50
CA HIS A 209 -0.75 -8.42 -0.04
C HIS A 209 -1.75 -7.68 -0.96
N HIS A 210 -2.90 -8.25 -1.25
CA HIS A 210 -3.92 -7.61 -2.08
C HIS A 210 -4.46 -6.34 -1.43
N ALA A 211 -4.49 -5.24 -2.19
CA ALA A 211 -4.88 -3.93 -1.67
C ALA A 211 -6.36 -3.86 -1.26
N THR A 212 -7.23 -4.58 -1.97
CA THR A 212 -8.69 -4.61 -1.77
C THR A 212 -9.18 -5.75 -0.88
N ASP A 213 -8.34 -6.76 -0.62
CA ASP A 213 -8.68 -7.88 0.24
C ASP A 213 -8.97 -7.40 1.68
N PRO A 214 -10.12 -7.73 2.27
CA PRO A 214 -10.41 -7.44 3.68
C PRO A 214 -9.37 -8.01 4.65
N ALA A 215 -8.76 -9.16 4.30
CA ALA A 215 -7.67 -9.79 5.05
C ALA A 215 -6.28 -9.17 4.76
N GLY A 216 -6.21 -8.18 3.85
CA GLY A 216 -4.96 -7.57 3.43
C GLY A 216 -4.19 -6.89 4.56
N GLY A 217 -2.90 -7.20 4.68
CA GLY A 217 -2.01 -6.66 5.70
C GLY A 217 -2.09 -7.33 7.07
N MET A 218 -2.75 -8.49 7.17
CA MET A 218 -2.87 -9.26 8.41
C MET A 218 -2.30 -10.68 8.23
N LEU A 219 -1.60 -11.17 9.25
CA LEU A 219 -1.20 -12.57 9.32
C LEU A 219 -2.30 -13.35 10.02
N LEU A 220 -2.94 -14.28 9.32
CA LEU A 220 -4.08 -15.04 9.78
C LEU A 220 -3.74 -16.54 9.87
N ASN A 221 -4.36 -17.26 10.80
CA ASN A 221 -4.35 -18.71 10.83
C ASN A 221 -5.62 -19.28 10.16
N ALA A 222 -5.71 -20.61 10.04
CA ALA A 222 -6.80 -21.28 9.36
C ALA A 222 -8.19 -21.08 10.00
N PHE A 223 -8.30 -20.72 11.29
CA PHE A 223 -9.54 -20.43 12.00
C PHE A 223 -9.82 -18.93 11.92
#